data_28fb17aefe80c057e6c379abe2f97e8b
#
_entry.id   28fb17aefe80c057e6c379abe2f97e8b
#
_cell.length_a   1.000
_cell.length_b   1.000
_cell.length_c   1.000
_cell.angle_alpha   90.00
_cell.angle_beta   90.00
_cell.angle_gamma   90.00
#
_symmetry.space_group_name_H-M   'P 1'
#
loop_
_entity.id
_entity.type
_entity.pdbx_description
1 polymer ?
#
loop_
_entity_poly.entity_id
_entity_poly.type
_entity_poly.pdbx_seq_one_letter_code
_entity_poly.pdbx_strand_id
1 'polypeptide(L)'
;IFFPLIINNATRGFFIFASENPGAFESEHAMLLESLSGQISLGVQRGELLRELELHTRQLEQMVKVRTFEVLKTQKTTIFALSRLAETRDLETGEHLERIRKYCVLIAQIMKYSGHESEISNQYLRDLYDSSILHDIGKVGIPDNILLKPGALTVGEFEIIKTHTMIGYNALRAASGDLGDDSFLKMAMEITRSHHERWDGAGYPDGLAGEFIPLSARIVSICDVYDALTTERPYKTAFSHEKAIEIMKGEAGKYDPRL
;
A
#
# COMPACT_ATOMS: atom_id res chain seq x y z
N ILE A 1 -60.80 -15.26 -24.30
CA ILE A 1 -60.45 -15.64 -22.94
C ILE A 1 -59.38 -14.72 -22.39
N PHE A 2 -59.47 -14.28 -21.14
CA PHE A 2 -58.53 -13.40 -20.46
C PHE A 2 -57.91 -14.13 -19.28
N PHE A 3 -56.56 -14.10 -19.18
CA PHE A 3 -55.84 -14.64 -18.05
C PHE A 3 -54.99 -13.54 -17.43
N PRO A 4 -55.04 -13.32 -16.13
CA PRO A 4 -54.30 -12.27 -15.47
C PRO A 4 -52.79 -12.58 -15.47
N LEU A 5 -51.95 -11.56 -15.75
CA LEU A 5 -50.53 -11.59 -15.47
C LEU A 5 -50.32 -11.13 -14.05
N ILE A 6 -50.04 -12.10 -13.15
CA ILE A 6 -49.85 -11.84 -11.72
C ILE A 6 -48.39 -11.84 -11.37
N ILE A 7 -47.89 -10.70 -10.89
CA ILE A 7 -46.50 -10.51 -10.45
C ILE A 7 -46.56 -9.95 -9.01
N ASN A 8 -45.85 -10.58 -8.06
CA ASN A 8 -45.82 -10.17 -6.67
C ASN A 8 -47.25 -10.01 -6.04
N ASN A 9 -48.12 -10.98 -6.28
CA ASN A 9 -49.56 -10.97 -5.85
C ASN A 9 -50.37 -9.78 -6.36
N ALA A 10 -49.92 -9.06 -7.39
CA ALA A 10 -50.66 -7.99 -8.01
C ALA A 10 -50.89 -8.27 -9.51
N THR A 11 -52.09 -8.01 -9.99
CA THR A 11 -52.39 -8.07 -11.42
C THR A 11 -51.67 -6.91 -12.15
N ARG A 12 -50.71 -7.23 -13.02
CA ARG A 12 -49.95 -6.26 -13.80
C ARG A 12 -50.46 -6.11 -15.23
N GLY A 13 -51.27 -7.04 -15.68
CA GLY A 13 -51.84 -7.05 -17.03
C GLY A 13 -52.69 -8.29 -17.28
N PHE A 14 -53.02 -8.52 -18.52
CA PHE A 14 -53.81 -9.67 -18.94
C PHE A 14 -53.24 -10.25 -20.25
N PHE A 15 -53.25 -11.56 -20.36
CA PHE A 15 -53.11 -12.27 -21.61
C PHE A 15 -54.48 -12.39 -22.26
N ILE A 16 -54.61 -12.04 -23.52
CA ILE A 16 -55.86 -12.09 -24.28
C ILE A 16 -55.68 -13.11 -25.40
N PHE A 17 -56.47 -14.15 -25.37
CA PHE A 17 -56.54 -15.13 -26.46
C PHE A 17 -57.88 -14.96 -27.15
N ALA A 18 -57.82 -14.71 -28.48
CA ALA A 18 -59.00 -14.48 -29.32
C ALA A 18 -59.01 -15.43 -30.52
N SER A 19 -60.19 -15.82 -30.97
CA SER A 19 -60.42 -16.61 -32.18
C SER A 19 -61.66 -16.07 -32.90
N GLU A 20 -61.66 -16.12 -34.20
CA GLU A 20 -62.82 -15.79 -35.05
C GLU A 20 -63.87 -16.90 -35.07
N ASN A 21 -63.47 -18.13 -34.68
CA ASN A 21 -64.39 -19.26 -34.68
C ASN A 21 -65.15 -19.34 -33.31
N PRO A 22 -66.47 -19.29 -33.33
CA PRO A 22 -67.28 -19.55 -32.14
C PRO A 22 -67.02 -20.93 -31.58
N GLY A 23 -66.72 -21.06 -30.25
CA GLY A 23 -66.41 -22.34 -29.64
C GLY A 23 -64.98 -22.84 -29.78
N ALA A 24 -64.07 -22.01 -30.27
CA ALA A 24 -62.66 -22.40 -30.47
C ALA A 24 -61.89 -22.76 -29.20
N PHE A 25 -62.40 -22.36 -28.03
CA PHE A 25 -61.78 -22.64 -26.71
C PHE A 25 -62.69 -23.55 -25.87
N GLU A 26 -62.28 -24.80 -25.78
CA GLU A 26 -62.88 -25.80 -24.89
C GLU A 26 -62.22 -25.71 -23.48
N SER A 27 -62.83 -26.43 -22.50
CA SER A 27 -62.30 -26.45 -21.11
C SER A 27 -60.84 -26.89 -20.99
N GLU A 28 -60.40 -27.81 -21.87
CA GLU A 28 -59.03 -28.30 -21.92
C GLU A 28 -58.06 -27.21 -22.42
N HIS A 29 -58.48 -26.45 -23.41
CA HIS A 29 -57.69 -25.31 -23.91
C HIS A 29 -57.60 -24.21 -22.85
N ALA A 30 -58.62 -23.96 -22.07
CA ALA A 30 -58.63 -22.99 -20.98
C ALA A 30 -57.62 -23.36 -19.90
N MET A 31 -57.54 -24.63 -19.48
CA MET A 31 -56.54 -25.08 -18.50
C MET A 31 -55.10 -24.97 -19.01
N LEU A 32 -54.87 -25.29 -20.28
CA LEU A 32 -53.54 -25.12 -20.90
C LEU A 32 -53.11 -23.66 -20.91
N LEU A 33 -54.02 -22.76 -21.32
CA LEU A 33 -53.76 -21.32 -21.40
C LEU A 33 -53.54 -20.70 -20.04
N GLU A 34 -54.21 -21.16 -19.01
CA GLU A 34 -54.01 -20.76 -17.61
C GLU A 34 -52.58 -21.18 -17.13
N SER A 35 -52.17 -22.42 -17.41
CA SER A 35 -50.84 -22.89 -17.11
C SER A 35 -49.77 -22.08 -17.80
N LEU A 36 -49.93 -21.79 -19.06
CA LEU A 36 -49.00 -20.92 -19.84
C LEU A 36 -48.93 -19.50 -19.28
N SER A 37 -50.07 -18.91 -18.91
CA SER A 37 -50.14 -17.61 -18.26
C SER A 37 -49.33 -17.59 -16.95
N GLY A 38 -49.44 -18.64 -16.13
CA GLY A 38 -48.69 -18.81 -14.90
C GLY A 38 -47.16 -18.88 -15.16
N GLN A 39 -46.74 -19.69 -16.15
CA GLN A 39 -45.32 -19.80 -16.53
C GLN A 39 -44.75 -18.48 -17.05
N ILE A 40 -45.50 -17.74 -17.87
CA ILE A 40 -45.07 -16.43 -18.38
C ILE A 40 -44.98 -15.43 -17.23
N SER A 41 -45.95 -15.41 -16.30
CA SER A 41 -45.91 -14.57 -15.10
C SER A 41 -44.66 -14.82 -14.26
N LEU A 42 -44.35 -16.08 -14.04
CA LEU A 42 -43.12 -16.48 -13.31
C LEU A 42 -41.85 -16.08 -14.06
N GLY A 43 -41.84 -16.23 -15.40
CA GLY A 43 -40.71 -15.82 -16.26
C GLY A 43 -40.45 -14.32 -16.19
N VAL A 44 -41.50 -13.50 -16.25
CA VAL A 44 -41.40 -12.03 -16.13
C VAL A 44 -40.88 -11.64 -14.73
N GLN A 45 -41.46 -12.21 -13.68
CA GLN A 45 -41.03 -11.95 -12.29
C GLN A 45 -39.57 -12.32 -12.07
N ARG A 46 -39.12 -13.47 -12.61
CA ARG A 46 -37.71 -13.88 -12.55
C ARG A 46 -36.80 -12.90 -13.30
N GLY A 47 -37.24 -12.41 -14.45
CA GLY A 47 -36.49 -11.40 -15.23
C GLY A 47 -36.33 -10.08 -14.48
N GLU A 48 -37.38 -9.61 -13.79
CA GLU A 48 -37.32 -8.40 -12.96
C GLU A 48 -36.35 -8.58 -11.78
N LEU A 49 -36.44 -9.70 -11.06
CA LEU A 49 -35.54 -10.00 -9.94
C LEU A 49 -34.07 -10.12 -10.36
N LEU A 50 -33.80 -10.74 -11.52
CA LEU A 50 -32.44 -10.83 -12.04
C LEU A 50 -31.88 -9.44 -12.37
N ARG A 51 -32.68 -8.57 -12.98
CA ARG A 51 -32.29 -7.19 -13.28
C ARG A 51 -32.01 -6.39 -12.03
N GLU A 52 -32.85 -6.50 -11.01
CA GLU A 52 -32.65 -5.86 -9.71
C GLU A 52 -31.37 -6.36 -9.03
N LEU A 53 -31.14 -7.68 -9.05
CA LEU A 53 -29.93 -8.29 -8.51
C LEU A 53 -28.67 -7.76 -9.22
N GLU A 54 -28.68 -7.68 -10.56
CA GLU A 54 -27.56 -7.12 -11.31
C GLU A 54 -27.27 -5.67 -10.94
N LEU A 55 -28.29 -4.84 -10.79
CA LEU A 55 -28.15 -3.46 -10.36
C LEU A 55 -27.54 -3.36 -8.96
N HIS A 56 -28.05 -4.14 -7.99
CA HIS A 56 -27.52 -4.15 -6.65
C HIS A 56 -26.08 -4.66 -6.61
N THR A 57 -25.75 -5.70 -7.38
CA THR A 57 -24.38 -6.21 -7.48
C THR A 57 -23.42 -5.14 -7.98
N ARG A 58 -23.76 -4.41 -9.05
CA ARG A 58 -22.95 -3.31 -9.56
C ARG A 58 -22.76 -2.18 -8.53
N GLN A 59 -23.83 -1.84 -7.80
CA GLN A 59 -23.78 -0.82 -6.76
C GLN A 59 -22.85 -1.25 -5.62
N LEU A 60 -22.94 -2.52 -5.17
CA LEU A 60 -22.08 -3.06 -4.14
C LEU A 60 -20.61 -3.08 -4.58
N GLU A 61 -20.31 -3.53 -5.79
CA GLU A 61 -18.96 -3.50 -6.34
C GLU A 61 -18.36 -2.09 -6.36
N GLN A 62 -19.17 -1.11 -6.79
CA GLN A 62 -18.75 0.29 -6.78
C GLN A 62 -18.49 0.79 -5.35
N MET A 63 -19.38 0.48 -4.42
CA MET A 63 -19.26 0.86 -3.02
C MET A 63 -18.03 0.22 -2.37
N VAL A 64 -17.76 -1.06 -2.63
CA VAL A 64 -16.56 -1.75 -2.15
C VAL A 64 -15.30 -1.06 -2.66
N LYS A 65 -15.23 -0.72 -3.97
CA LYS A 65 -14.08 -0.01 -4.55
C LYS A 65 -13.83 1.33 -3.84
N VAL A 66 -14.88 2.13 -3.65
CA VAL A 66 -14.77 3.44 -2.98
C VAL A 66 -14.30 3.27 -1.54
N ARG A 67 -14.92 2.36 -0.78
CA ARG A 67 -14.57 2.13 0.63
C ARG A 67 -13.15 1.59 0.79
N THR A 68 -12.74 0.66 -0.07
CA THR A 68 -11.35 0.16 -0.05
C THR A 68 -10.35 1.28 -0.32
N PHE A 69 -10.64 2.15 -1.29
CA PHE A 69 -9.79 3.32 -1.57
C PHE A 69 -9.70 4.28 -0.37
N GLU A 70 -10.82 4.59 0.28
CA GLU A 70 -10.88 5.45 1.48
C GLU A 70 -10.06 4.86 2.63
N VAL A 71 -10.20 3.56 2.90
CA VAL A 71 -9.46 2.87 3.96
C VAL A 71 -7.96 2.92 3.67
N LEU A 72 -7.52 2.57 2.47
CA LEU A 72 -6.11 2.61 2.07
C LEU A 72 -5.54 4.03 2.17
N LYS A 73 -6.29 5.04 1.73
CA LYS A 73 -5.88 6.44 1.84
C LYS A 73 -5.71 6.86 3.30
N THR A 74 -6.68 6.54 4.15
CA THR A 74 -6.62 6.84 5.59
C THR A 74 -5.43 6.16 6.25
N GLN A 75 -5.22 4.88 5.97
CA GLN A 75 -4.08 4.12 6.47
C GLN A 75 -2.75 4.78 6.10
N LYS A 76 -2.53 5.11 4.82
CA LYS A 76 -1.31 5.78 4.35
C LYS A 76 -1.10 7.14 5.00
N THR A 77 -2.17 7.94 5.12
CA THR A 77 -2.11 9.24 5.77
C THR A 77 -1.75 9.12 7.25
N THR A 78 -2.32 8.14 7.95
CA THR A 78 -2.03 7.89 9.37
C THR A 78 -0.57 7.46 9.56
N ILE A 79 -0.06 6.54 8.75
CA ILE A 79 1.32 6.09 8.80
C ILE A 79 2.26 7.27 8.56
N PHE A 80 2.01 8.08 7.54
CA PHE A 80 2.81 9.25 7.24
C PHE A 80 2.80 10.28 8.40
N ALA A 81 1.63 10.52 9.00
CA ALA A 81 1.51 11.43 10.14
C ALA A 81 2.29 10.91 11.37
N LEU A 82 2.24 9.62 11.64
CA LEU A 82 3.00 9.01 12.73
C LEU A 82 4.52 9.05 12.47
N SER A 83 4.97 8.79 11.25
CA SER A 83 6.38 8.92 10.86
C SER A 83 6.85 10.36 11.01
N ARG A 84 6.06 11.34 10.54
CA ARG A 84 6.38 12.76 10.76
C ARG A 84 6.46 13.12 12.23
N LEU A 85 5.53 12.61 13.05
CA LEU A 85 5.56 12.87 14.51
C LEU A 85 6.84 12.29 15.15
N ALA A 86 7.28 11.11 14.71
CA ALA A 86 8.52 10.51 15.18
C ALA A 86 9.73 11.40 14.84
N GLU A 87 9.77 11.96 13.62
CA GLU A 87 10.85 12.86 13.19
C GLU A 87 10.80 14.26 13.81
N THR A 88 9.65 14.74 14.34
CA THR A 88 9.62 16.03 15.05
C THR A 88 10.51 16.08 16.27
N ARG A 89 10.93 14.93 16.79
CA ARG A 89 11.93 14.81 17.86
C ARG A 89 13.37 14.96 17.37
N ASP A 90 13.60 14.74 16.08
CA ASP A 90 14.87 15.01 15.43
C ASP A 90 14.81 16.38 14.71
N LEU A 91 15.94 16.98 14.42
CA LEU A 91 16.03 18.27 13.70
C LEU A 91 15.66 18.16 12.22
N GLU A 92 15.18 17.00 11.80
CA GLU A 92 14.76 16.74 10.41
C GLU A 92 13.36 17.28 10.15
N THR A 93 13.15 17.83 8.96
CA THR A 93 11.86 18.38 8.56
C THR A 93 11.00 17.30 7.93
N GLY A 94 9.66 17.36 8.12
CA GLY A 94 8.76 16.39 7.47
C GLY A 94 8.81 16.38 5.93
N GLU A 95 9.58 17.28 5.31
CA GLU A 95 9.91 17.23 3.89
C GLU A 95 10.95 16.15 3.56
N HIS A 96 11.79 15.77 4.53
CA HIS A 96 12.75 14.68 4.41
C HIS A 96 12.06 13.38 4.00
N LEU A 97 11.03 12.95 4.72
CA LEU A 97 10.28 11.72 4.41
C LEU A 97 9.71 11.72 2.98
N GLU A 98 9.20 12.88 2.52
CA GLU A 98 8.69 13.02 1.16
C GLU A 98 9.81 12.91 0.11
N ARG A 99 11.02 13.42 0.40
CA ARG A 99 12.16 13.30 -0.50
C ARG A 99 12.69 11.88 -0.54
N ILE A 100 12.88 11.25 0.64
CA ILE A 100 13.37 9.87 0.77
C ILE A 100 12.52 8.91 -0.07
N ARG A 101 11.20 8.89 0.12
CA ARG A 101 10.35 7.95 -0.62
C ARG A 101 10.38 8.17 -2.13
N LYS A 102 10.52 9.44 -2.59
CA LYS A 102 10.64 9.76 -4.02
C LYS A 102 11.98 9.30 -4.58
N TYR A 103 13.08 9.54 -3.86
CA TYR A 103 14.42 9.09 -4.27
C TYR A 103 14.49 7.56 -4.33
N CYS A 104 13.96 6.87 -3.31
CA CYS A 104 13.94 5.41 -3.28
C CYS A 104 13.20 4.82 -4.48
N VAL A 105 12.02 5.35 -4.81
CA VAL A 105 11.26 4.89 -5.98
C VAL A 105 12.00 5.22 -7.28
N LEU A 106 12.62 6.39 -7.40
CA LEU A 106 13.38 6.78 -8.59
C LEU A 106 14.56 5.83 -8.83
N ILE A 107 15.36 5.55 -7.81
CA ILE A 107 16.49 4.61 -7.90
C ILE A 107 15.99 3.22 -8.28
N ALA A 108 14.96 2.72 -7.59
CA ALA A 108 14.38 1.41 -7.89
C ALA A 108 13.83 1.32 -9.33
N GLN A 109 13.20 2.39 -9.85
CA GLN A 109 12.76 2.45 -11.24
C GLN A 109 13.95 2.40 -12.22
N ILE A 110 15.02 3.15 -11.96
CA ILE A 110 16.23 3.11 -12.80
C ILE A 110 16.81 1.70 -12.81
N MET A 111 16.95 1.05 -11.66
CA MET A 111 17.42 -0.33 -11.58
C MET A 111 16.53 -1.28 -12.40
N LYS A 112 15.23 -1.16 -12.27
CA LYS A 112 14.27 -1.96 -13.05
C LYS A 112 14.52 -1.84 -14.56
N TYR A 113 14.70 -0.63 -15.07
CA TYR A 113 14.95 -0.39 -16.49
C TYR A 113 16.39 -0.74 -16.93
N SER A 114 17.32 -0.90 -16.00
CA SER A 114 18.72 -1.28 -16.26
C SER A 114 18.95 -2.81 -16.24
N GLY A 115 17.90 -3.63 -16.28
CA GLY A 115 18.01 -5.07 -16.39
C GLY A 115 17.74 -5.87 -15.09
N HIS A 116 17.29 -5.21 -14.02
CA HIS A 116 16.91 -5.84 -12.74
C HIS A 116 15.39 -6.00 -12.58
N GLU A 117 14.67 -6.23 -13.69
CA GLU A 117 13.19 -6.36 -13.69
C GLU A 117 12.67 -7.49 -12.79
N SER A 118 13.43 -8.58 -12.68
CA SER A 118 13.03 -9.73 -11.86
C SER A 118 13.01 -9.44 -10.36
N GLU A 119 13.79 -8.44 -9.92
CA GLU A 119 13.89 -8.06 -8.50
C GLU A 119 12.88 -6.96 -8.12
N ILE A 120 12.42 -6.15 -9.10
CA ILE A 120 11.63 -4.93 -8.84
C ILE A 120 10.29 -4.96 -9.58
N SER A 121 9.26 -5.51 -8.92
CA SER A 121 7.89 -5.48 -9.41
C SER A 121 7.22 -4.11 -9.17
N ASN A 122 6.07 -3.87 -9.82
CA ASN A 122 5.27 -2.68 -9.51
C ASN A 122 4.74 -2.69 -8.06
N GLN A 123 4.54 -3.87 -7.47
CA GLN A 123 4.19 -3.99 -6.06
C GLN A 123 5.37 -3.58 -5.18
N TYR A 124 6.58 -4.05 -5.48
CA TYR A 124 7.80 -3.64 -4.78
C TYR A 124 7.97 -2.11 -4.75
N LEU A 125 7.73 -1.42 -5.88
CA LEU A 125 7.80 0.05 -5.92
C LEU A 125 6.78 0.73 -5.01
N ARG A 126 5.55 0.18 -4.94
CA ARG A 126 4.53 0.70 -4.03
C ARG A 126 4.90 0.47 -2.57
N ASP A 127 5.37 -0.74 -2.26
CA ASP A 127 5.77 -1.10 -0.89
C ASP A 127 6.98 -0.28 -0.44
N LEU A 128 7.97 -0.09 -1.31
CA LEU A 128 9.13 0.77 -1.04
C LEU A 128 8.72 2.23 -0.76
N TYR A 129 7.78 2.77 -1.55
CA TYR A 129 7.25 4.11 -1.34
C TYR A 129 6.58 4.28 0.02
N ASP A 130 5.78 3.28 0.44
CA ASP A 130 5.03 3.33 1.68
C ASP A 130 5.89 2.96 2.91
N SER A 131 6.94 2.14 2.73
CA SER A 131 7.78 1.61 3.81
C SER A 131 8.99 2.48 4.14
N SER A 132 9.59 3.16 3.14
CA SER A 132 10.82 3.92 3.32
C SER A 132 10.72 5.05 4.36
N ILE A 133 9.54 5.60 4.55
CA ILE A 133 9.27 6.64 5.55
C ILE A 133 9.32 6.14 7.00
N LEU A 134 9.40 4.83 7.21
CA LEU A 134 9.43 4.20 8.53
C LEU A 134 10.86 3.86 9.00
N HIS A 135 11.90 4.13 8.19
CA HIS A 135 13.26 3.73 8.48
C HIS A 135 13.73 4.15 9.88
N ASP A 136 13.38 5.35 10.28
CA ASP A 136 13.80 5.99 11.52
C ASP A 136 12.74 6.03 12.64
N ILE A 137 11.61 5.30 12.47
CA ILE A 137 10.50 5.31 13.45
C ILE A 137 10.95 4.96 14.88
N GLY A 138 12.02 4.19 15.02
CA GLY A 138 12.57 3.80 16.31
C GLY A 138 13.30 4.90 17.09
N LYS A 139 13.60 6.05 16.45
CA LYS A 139 14.18 7.21 17.14
C LYS A 139 13.28 7.72 18.28
N VAL A 140 11.98 7.41 18.24
CA VAL A 140 11.05 7.68 19.34
C VAL A 140 11.50 7.07 20.67
N GLY A 141 12.21 5.95 20.65
CA GLY A 141 12.71 5.26 21.83
C GLY A 141 14.07 5.76 22.33
N ILE A 142 14.71 6.69 21.63
CA ILE A 142 16.02 7.24 22.02
C ILE A 142 15.82 8.40 23.01
N PRO A 143 16.59 8.46 24.13
CA PRO A 143 16.52 9.55 25.08
C PRO A 143 16.87 10.91 24.48
N ASP A 144 16.13 11.98 24.82
CA ASP A 144 16.31 13.33 24.24
C ASP A 144 17.71 13.91 24.49
N ASN A 145 18.31 13.64 25.64
CA ASN A 145 19.66 14.11 25.96
C ASN A 145 20.75 13.51 25.06
N ILE A 146 20.44 12.42 24.33
CA ILE A 146 21.32 11.80 23.34
C ILE A 146 20.90 12.22 21.94
N LEU A 147 19.61 12.09 21.61
CA LEU A 147 19.09 12.39 20.28
C LEU A 147 19.31 13.86 19.90
N LEU A 148 19.06 14.79 20.83
CA LEU A 148 19.16 16.24 20.64
C LEU A 148 20.48 16.84 21.12
N LYS A 149 21.49 16.03 21.39
CA LYS A 149 22.76 16.51 21.92
C LYS A 149 23.44 17.50 20.96
N PRO A 150 23.72 18.74 21.39
CA PRO A 150 24.49 19.66 20.59
C PRO A 150 25.97 19.23 20.55
N GLY A 151 26.41 18.66 19.43
CA GLY A 151 27.80 18.26 19.23
C GLY A 151 27.99 16.74 19.00
N ALA A 152 29.25 16.31 19.02
CA ALA A 152 29.59 14.91 18.75
C ALA A 152 29.13 13.97 19.87
N LEU A 153 28.63 12.82 19.49
CA LEU A 153 28.28 11.75 20.41
C LEU A 153 29.54 11.04 20.90
N THR A 154 29.55 10.64 22.17
CA THR A 154 30.53 9.69 22.69
C THR A 154 30.27 8.30 22.09
N VAL A 155 31.24 7.41 22.19
CA VAL A 155 31.08 6.03 21.71
C VAL A 155 29.87 5.35 22.36
N GLY A 156 29.67 5.51 23.68
CA GLY A 156 28.53 4.94 24.40
C GLY A 156 27.17 5.52 23.97
N GLU A 157 27.11 6.83 23.72
CA GLU A 157 25.89 7.48 23.21
C GLU A 157 25.58 7.05 21.76
N PHE A 158 26.61 6.83 20.95
CA PHE A 158 26.44 6.32 19.60
C PHE A 158 25.89 4.89 19.59
N GLU A 159 26.35 4.03 20.52
CA GLU A 159 25.78 2.68 20.69
C GLU A 159 24.28 2.75 21.07
N ILE A 160 23.87 3.73 21.86
CA ILE A 160 22.46 3.95 22.19
C ILE A 160 21.68 4.40 20.95
N ILE A 161 22.19 5.36 20.17
CA ILE A 161 21.53 5.78 18.91
C ILE A 161 21.31 4.59 17.96
N LYS A 162 22.29 3.72 17.79
CA LYS A 162 22.16 2.52 16.92
C LYS A 162 20.96 1.66 17.29
N THR A 163 20.52 1.68 18.54
CA THR A 163 19.38 0.84 18.98
C THR A 163 18.05 1.24 18.35
N HIS A 164 17.94 2.44 17.74
CA HIS A 164 16.70 2.87 17.05
C HIS A 164 16.28 1.87 15.97
N THR A 165 17.24 1.25 15.26
CA THR A 165 16.96 0.24 14.24
C THR A 165 16.19 -0.94 14.81
N MET A 166 16.63 -1.45 15.96
CA MET A 166 16.00 -2.58 16.65
C MET A 166 14.71 -2.19 17.37
N ILE A 167 14.63 -0.98 17.94
CA ILE A 167 13.41 -0.45 18.56
C ILE A 167 12.31 -0.37 17.52
N GLY A 168 12.60 0.25 16.37
CA GLY A 168 11.65 0.37 15.26
C GLY A 168 11.23 -0.99 14.69
N TYR A 169 12.20 -1.86 14.40
CA TYR A 169 11.95 -3.23 13.95
C TYR A 169 11.00 -3.99 14.90
N ASN A 170 11.28 -3.96 16.21
CA ASN A 170 10.47 -4.67 17.20
C ASN A 170 9.05 -4.08 17.29
N ALA A 171 8.90 -2.76 17.21
CA ALA A 171 7.60 -2.10 17.20
C ALA A 171 6.77 -2.51 15.98
N LEU A 172 7.37 -2.48 14.77
CA LEU A 172 6.72 -2.89 13.53
C LEU A 172 6.39 -4.39 13.55
N ARG A 173 7.28 -5.24 14.06
CA ARG A 173 7.04 -6.68 14.22
C ARG A 173 5.87 -6.97 15.15
N ALA A 174 5.77 -6.26 16.27
CA ALA A 174 4.65 -6.39 17.18
C ALA A 174 3.33 -5.94 16.54
N ALA A 175 3.37 -4.91 15.70
CA ALA A 175 2.20 -4.40 14.99
C ALA A 175 1.80 -5.27 13.77
N SER A 176 2.74 -6.01 13.17
CA SER A 176 2.45 -6.87 12.02
C SER A 176 1.59 -8.08 12.39
N GLY A 177 1.70 -8.60 13.63
CA GLY A 177 0.83 -9.64 14.20
C GLY A 177 0.30 -10.66 13.18
N ASP A 178 -1.02 -10.66 12.98
CA ASP A 178 -1.74 -11.58 12.09
C ASP A 178 -1.88 -11.05 10.63
N LEU A 179 -1.18 -9.96 10.24
CA LEU A 179 -1.34 -9.33 8.91
C LEU A 179 -0.73 -10.10 7.73
N GLY A 180 -0.08 -11.25 8.01
CA GLY A 180 0.53 -12.10 6.99
C GLY A 180 1.82 -11.53 6.37
N ASP A 181 2.54 -12.38 5.64
CA ASP A 181 3.87 -12.06 5.06
C ASP A 181 3.86 -11.10 3.87
N ASP A 182 2.71 -10.84 3.25
CA ASP A 182 2.57 -10.02 2.04
C ASP A 182 2.28 -8.53 2.32
N SER A 183 2.44 -8.07 3.57
CA SER A 183 2.20 -6.68 3.90
C SER A 183 3.44 -5.81 3.65
N PHE A 184 3.23 -4.52 3.28
CA PHE A 184 4.30 -3.51 3.20
C PHE A 184 5.11 -3.40 4.51
N LEU A 185 4.55 -3.84 5.64
CA LEU A 185 5.23 -3.87 6.95
C LEU A 185 6.44 -4.80 6.96
N LYS A 186 6.44 -5.87 6.16
CA LYS A 186 7.63 -6.73 6.02
C LYS A 186 8.80 -5.93 5.47
N MET A 187 8.58 -5.21 4.37
CA MET A 187 9.62 -4.34 3.80
C MET A 187 10.00 -3.20 4.78
N ALA A 188 9.04 -2.63 5.50
CA ALA A 188 9.32 -1.63 6.52
C ALA A 188 10.21 -2.17 7.65
N MET A 189 9.98 -3.41 8.11
CA MET A 189 10.83 -4.08 9.08
C MET A 189 12.25 -4.30 8.56
N GLU A 190 12.39 -4.76 7.30
CA GLU A 190 13.69 -4.93 6.64
C GLU A 190 14.46 -3.60 6.56
N ILE A 191 13.80 -2.54 6.12
CA ILE A 191 14.37 -1.20 6.00
C ILE A 191 14.78 -0.68 7.37
N THR A 192 13.86 -0.66 8.33
CA THR A 192 14.09 -0.11 9.68
C THR A 192 15.24 -0.81 10.37
N ARG A 193 15.36 -2.13 10.21
CA ARG A 193 16.48 -2.90 10.81
C ARG A 193 17.81 -2.63 10.13
N SER A 194 17.80 -2.53 8.77
CA SER A 194 19.04 -2.72 8.00
C SER A 194 19.49 -1.50 7.17
N HIS A 195 18.83 -0.34 7.25
CA HIS A 195 19.20 0.83 6.45
C HIS A 195 20.56 1.45 6.85
N HIS A 196 21.10 1.08 7.99
CA HIS A 196 22.46 1.44 8.43
C HIS A 196 23.49 0.32 8.25
N GLU A 197 23.08 -0.79 7.64
CA GLU A 197 24.05 -1.78 7.18
C GLU A 197 24.86 -1.22 6.02
N ARG A 198 26.07 -1.71 5.85
CA ARG A 198 27.01 -1.26 4.84
C ARG A 198 27.43 -2.40 3.95
N TRP A 199 27.60 -2.14 2.68
CA TRP A 199 28.03 -3.15 1.71
C TRP A 199 29.32 -3.86 2.12
N ASP A 200 30.24 -3.15 2.77
CA ASP A 200 31.52 -3.68 3.31
C ASP A 200 31.37 -4.47 4.63
N GLY A 201 30.16 -4.59 5.19
CA GLY A 201 29.89 -5.30 6.45
C GLY A 201 30.27 -4.53 7.73
N ALA A 202 30.70 -3.27 7.60
CA ALA A 202 31.04 -2.43 8.75
C ALA A 202 29.83 -1.63 9.30
N GLY A 203 28.61 -2.02 8.90
CA GLY A 203 27.35 -1.40 9.33
C GLY A 203 26.81 -1.95 10.65
N TYR A 204 25.55 -1.63 10.94
CA TYR A 204 24.82 -2.10 12.11
C TYR A 204 23.33 -2.29 11.78
N PRO A 205 22.55 -3.07 12.56
CA PRO A 205 22.90 -3.71 13.84
C PRO A 205 23.56 -5.11 13.71
N ASP A 206 23.41 -5.78 12.55
CA ASP A 206 23.78 -7.19 12.39
C ASP A 206 25.15 -7.37 11.70
N GLY A 207 25.73 -6.30 11.10
CA GLY A 207 26.98 -6.38 10.35
C GLY A 207 26.81 -7.15 9.03
N LEU A 208 25.64 -7.05 8.39
CA LEU A 208 25.38 -7.69 7.11
C LEU A 208 26.27 -7.06 6.01
N ALA A 209 26.71 -7.89 5.06
CA ALA A 209 27.55 -7.44 3.95
C ALA A 209 26.94 -7.84 2.60
N GLY A 210 27.16 -7.00 1.59
CA GLY A 210 26.80 -7.29 0.21
C GLY A 210 25.29 -7.55 0.04
N GLU A 211 24.96 -8.61 -0.66
CA GLU A 211 23.58 -8.99 -0.98
C GLU A 211 22.79 -9.59 0.21
N PHE A 212 23.44 -9.87 1.34
CA PHE A 212 22.72 -10.24 2.55
C PHE A 212 21.92 -9.07 3.14
N ILE A 213 22.26 -7.83 2.77
CA ILE A 213 21.46 -6.65 3.11
C ILE A 213 20.24 -6.63 2.18
N PRO A 214 19.00 -6.53 2.68
CA PRO A 214 17.80 -6.40 1.85
C PRO A 214 17.94 -5.26 0.83
N LEU A 215 17.52 -5.47 -0.41
CA LEU A 215 17.64 -4.46 -1.47
C LEU A 215 16.92 -3.15 -1.08
N SER A 216 15.76 -3.26 -0.42
CA SER A 216 15.01 -2.11 0.11
C SER A 216 15.85 -1.26 1.07
N ALA A 217 16.58 -1.90 1.97
CA ALA A 217 17.46 -1.22 2.92
C ALA A 217 18.67 -0.57 2.25
N ARG A 218 19.28 -1.24 1.25
CA ARG A 218 20.39 -0.68 0.45
C ARG A 218 19.97 0.60 -0.29
N ILE A 219 18.77 0.59 -0.88
CA ILE A 219 18.21 1.76 -1.59
C ILE A 219 17.95 2.89 -0.59
N VAL A 220 17.33 2.62 0.56
CA VAL A 220 17.06 3.65 1.58
C VAL A 220 18.35 4.25 2.11
N SER A 221 19.36 3.43 2.41
CA SER A 221 20.67 3.87 2.92
C SER A 221 21.32 4.92 2.02
N ILE A 222 21.33 4.69 0.70
CA ILE A 222 21.93 5.64 -0.24
C ILE A 222 21.09 6.92 -0.35
N CYS A 223 19.76 6.82 -0.32
CA CYS A 223 18.85 7.96 -0.39
C CYS A 223 18.95 8.84 0.85
N ASP A 224 19.04 8.23 2.03
CA ASP A 224 19.15 8.94 3.30
C ASP A 224 20.45 9.73 3.38
N VAL A 225 21.59 9.12 3.06
CA VAL A 225 22.89 9.82 3.00
C VAL A 225 22.85 10.96 1.97
N TYR A 226 22.27 10.74 0.79
CA TYR A 226 22.15 11.78 -0.22
C TYR A 226 21.31 12.95 0.29
N ASP A 227 20.16 12.70 0.87
CA ASP A 227 19.30 13.74 1.45
C ASP A 227 20.00 14.50 2.58
N ALA A 228 20.69 13.78 3.47
CA ALA A 228 21.48 14.38 4.54
C ALA A 228 22.62 15.27 4.02
N LEU A 229 23.18 14.99 2.84
CA LEU A 229 24.22 15.81 2.22
C LEU A 229 23.63 17.04 1.53
N THR A 230 22.48 16.91 0.87
CA THR A 230 21.92 17.95 -0.01
C THR A 230 20.87 18.82 0.66
N THR A 231 20.50 18.53 1.91
CA THR A 231 19.55 19.33 2.70
C THR A 231 20.28 20.18 3.73
N GLU A 232 19.84 21.43 3.88
CA GLU A 232 20.32 22.34 4.92
C GLU A 232 19.87 21.84 6.29
N ARG A 233 20.79 21.82 7.25
CA ARG A 233 20.53 21.47 8.65
C ARG A 233 21.05 22.63 9.55
N PRO A 234 20.53 22.80 10.78
CA PRO A 234 20.91 23.92 11.64
C PRO A 234 22.42 24.13 11.84
N TYR A 235 23.20 23.07 11.64
CA TYR A 235 24.66 23.08 11.83
C TYR A 235 25.46 22.80 10.56
N LYS A 236 24.78 22.71 9.38
CA LYS A 236 25.43 22.33 8.12
C LYS A 236 24.70 22.91 6.92
N THR A 237 25.42 23.66 6.10
CA THR A 237 24.94 24.08 4.77
C THR A 237 24.79 22.90 3.83
N ALA A 238 23.78 22.94 2.95
CA ALA A 238 23.59 21.94 1.92
C ALA A 238 24.78 21.92 0.93
N PHE A 239 25.23 20.73 0.56
CA PHE A 239 26.15 20.57 -0.56
C PHE A 239 25.38 20.61 -1.89
N SER A 240 26.08 21.00 -2.97
CA SER A 240 25.52 20.82 -4.32
C SER A 240 25.40 19.33 -4.66
N HIS A 241 24.58 19.02 -5.67
CA HIS A 241 24.43 17.65 -6.17
C HIS A 241 25.79 17.02 -6.52
N GLU A 242 26.63 17.75 -7.28
CA GLU A 242 27.92 17.27 -7.72
C GLU A 242 28.84 16.95 -6.53
N LYS A 243 28.82 17.83 -5.51
CA LYS A 243 29.64 17.62 -4.31
C LYS A 243 29.15 16.45 -3.47
N ALA A 244 27.83 16.27 -3.34
CA ALA A 244 27.24 15.13 -2.63
C ALA A 244 27.64 13.81 -3.33
N ILE A 245 27.54 13.74 -4.65
CA ILE A 245 27.94 12.56 -5.43
C ILE A 245 29.45 12.29 -5.30
N GLU A 246 30.29 13.33 -5.32
CA GLU A 246 31.74 13.19 -5.10
C GLU A 246 32.04 12.56 -3.74
N ILE A 247 31.40 13.05 -2.68
CA ILE A 247 31.55 12.51 -1.30
C ILE A 247 31.13 11.04 -1.26
N MET A 248 29.94 10.73 -1.81
CA MET A 248 29.41 9.35 -1.80
C MET A 248 30.30 8.39 -2.60
N LYS A 249 30.83 8.82 -3.75
CA LYS A 249 31.80 8.03 -4.52
C LYS A 249 33.10 7.80 -3.76
N GLY A 250 33.54 8.75 -2.95
CA GLY A 250 34.70 8.58 -2.05
C GLY A 250 34.48 7.49 -0.97
N GLU A 251 33.24 7.16 -0.69
CA GLU A 251 32.82 6.14 0.27
C GLU A 251 32.19 4.91 -0.41
N ALA A 252 32.49 4.65 -1.68
CA ALA A 252 31.83 3.65 -2.52
C ALA A 252 31.77 2.25 -1.88
N GLY A 253 32.71 1.86 -1.03
CA GLY A 253 32.67 0.59 -0.28
C GLY A 253 31.50 0.45 0.69
N LYS A 254 30.80 1.55 1.02
CA LYS A 254 29.62 1.52 1.89
C LYS A 254 28.35 1.11 1.14
N TYR A 255 28.27 1.32 -0.17
CA TYR A 255 27.07 1.21 -0.96
C TYR A 255 27.12 0.04 -1.94
N ASP A 256 25.94 -0.46 -2.31
CA ASP A 256 25.81 -1.45 -3.39
C ASP A 256 26.32 -0.81 -4.72
N PRO A 257 27.31 -1.41 -5.39
CA PRO A 257 27.90 -0.84 -6.62
C PRO A 257 26.91 -0.79 -7.80
N ARG A 258 25.74 -1.40 -7.68
CA ARG A 258 24.66 -1.35 -8.69
C ARG A 258 23.76 -0.12 -8.53
N LEU A 259 23.79 0.56 -7.38
CA LEU A 259 23.03 1.77 -7.06
C LEU A 259 23.83 3.03 -7.31
#